data_f83eb96d263f86f0884aedbfca9c8be7
#
_entry.id   f83eb96d263f86f0884aedbfca9c8be7
#
_cell.length_a   1.000
_cell.length_b   1.000
_cell.length_c   1.000
_cell.angle_alpha   90.00
_cell.angle_beta   90.00
_cell.angle_gamma   90.00
#
_symmetry.space_group_name_H-M   'P 1'
#
loop_
_entity.id
_entity.type
_entity.pdbx_description
1 polymer ?
#
loop_
_entity_poly.entity_id
_entity_poly.type
_entity_poly.pdbx_seq_one_letter_code
_entity_poly.pdbx_strand_id
1 'polypeptide(L)'
;MKTSHNRANKQRKRNKIANKIFLLVLLFIFGFFGYKYINSRPAEYSQMIPQKYILRDFDELCNQIESSYMNLPQTKKYKDIDFLSLKPNFKSKIKLESGKKKDEMSTQEVFDLYNDILKKLYDSNVRIADKQTFNEILQQDNHNQILNNLSIKRYSNLAEEIPEKTFRAYSIDNYKDALYVKVSDFDSVNIQQDAQIFSNILKTNKKKNKIIIDFRDNDSDNLDYAINVIIKPLLKSDINVEFNVANKTQPIISKNILNRNGISFKTTENVSNIKINDNQKSIKYITIFNLVIKKSEEQKCDVYILQNKNTRNSADFVCQIANRTKFATTVGETTSGNGLNIVHTYKALPNTGLIVEYPLGQGLNEDGTTNEEVGTIPAIKLDDNSEIVKLLLSRIN
;
A
#
# COMPACT_ATOMS: atom_id res chain seq x y z
N MET A 1 51.27 64.38 -20.65
CA MET A 1 49.93 64.54 -20.02
C MET A 1 48.77 63.87 -20.77
N LYS A 2 48.79 63.61 -22.09
CA LYS A 2 47.66 62.99 -22.86
C LYS A 2 47.46 61.48 -22.62
N THR A 3 48.46 60.74 -22.17
CA THR A 3 48.36 59.27 -21.99
C THR A 3 47.70 58.81 -20.66
N SER A 4 47.75 59.64 -19.60
CA SER A 4 47.06 59.33 -18.33
C SER A 4 45.55 59.56 -18.40
N HIS A 5 45.12 60.56 -19.14
CA HIS A 5 43.69 60.87 -19.31
C HIS A 5 42.94 59.80 -20.12
N ASN A 6 43.59 59.22 -21.12
CA ASN A 6 43.01 58.11 -21.90
C ASN A 6 42.91 56.80 -21.10
N ARG A 7 43.84 56.52 -20.20
CA ARG A 7 43.75 55.34 -19.30
C ARG A 7 42.60 55.48 -18.29
N ALA A 8 42.45 56.66 -17.66
CA ALA A 8 41.35 56.91 -16.73
C ALA A 8 39.96 56.81 -17.40
N ASN A 9 39.80 57.33 -18.61
CA ASN A 9 38.55 57.21 -19.37
C ASN A 9 38.25 55.76 -19.80
N LYS A 10 39.24 54.98 -20.15
CA LYS A 10 39.08 53.55 -20.50
C LYS A 10 38.71 52.74 -19.27
N GLN A 11 39.26 53.04 -18.10
CA GLN A 11 38.95 52.39 -16.82
C GLN A 11 37.50 52.77 -16.36
N ARG A 12 37.07 54.00 -16.48
CA ARG A 12 35.71 54.45 -16.19
C ARG A 12 34.66 53.75 -17.11
N LYS A 13 34.96 53.56 -18.40
CA LYS A 13 34.08 52.81 -19.32
C LYS A 13 34.01 51.32 -18.91
N ARG A 14 35.12 50.69 -18.58
CA ARG A 14 35.17 49.29 -18.08
C ARG A 14 34.34 49.12 -16.83
N ASN A 15 34.48 50.03 -15.82
CA ASN A 15 33.69 49.97 -14.59
C ASN A 15 32.18 50.19 -14.82
N LYS A 16 31.80 51.09 -15.76
CA LYS A 16 30.39 51.28 -16.14
C LYS A 16 29.81 50.01 -16.80
N ILE A 17 30.58 49.32 -17.62
CA ILE A 17 30.15 48.06 -18.25
C ILE A 17 30.09 46.95 -17.21
N ALA A 18 31.10 46.83 -16.31
CA ALA A 18 31.10 45.85 -15.21
C ALA A 18 29.89 46.05 -14.29
N ASN A 19 29.58 47.30 -13.90
CA ASN A 19 28.39 47.61 -13.09
C ASN A 19 27.08 47.26 -13.77
N LYS A 20 26.98 47.49 -15.11
CA LYS A 20 25.79 47.07 -15.86
C LYS A 20 25.62 45.54 -15.91
N ILE A 21 26.72 44.82 -16.15
CA ILE A 21 26.73 43.33 -16.12
C ILE A 21 26.36 42.81 -14.72
N PHE A 22 26.91 43.41 -13.70
CA PHE A 22 26.58 43.04 -12.31
C PHE A 22 25.11 43.28 -11.97
N LEU A 23 24.55 44.40 -12.41
CA LEU A 23 23.11 44.71 -12.24
C LEU A 23 22.20 43.69 -12.99
N LEU A 24 22.59 43.31 -14.21
CA LEU A 24 21.86 42.31 -15.01
C LEU A 24 21.92 40.92 -14.35
N VAL A 25 23.07 40.54 -13.81
CA VAL A 25 23.22 39.27 -13.06
C VAL A 25 22.37 39.30 -11.81
N LEU A 26 22.35 40.40 -11.06
CA LEU A 26 21.48 40.55 -9.90
C LEU A 26 19.99 40.45 -10.27
N LEU A 27 19.56 41.13 -11.32
CA LEU A 27 18.18 41.05 -11.80
C LEU A 27 17.80 39.60 -12.22
N PHE A 28 18.74 38.91 -12.87
CA PHE A 28 18.53 37.51 -13.25
C PHE A 28 18.42 36.59 -12.01
N ILE A 29 19.29 36.80 -11.01
CA ILE A 29 19.27 36.04 -9.73
C ILE A 29 17.95 36.33 -8.99
N PHE A 30 17.57 37.60 -8.82
CA PHE A 30 16.31 37.97 -8.16
C PHE A 30 15.09 37.48 -8.95
N GLY A 31 15.11 37.57 -10.28
CA GLY A 31 14.07 37.03 -11.16
C GLY A 31 13.95 35.51 -11.01
N PHE A 32 15.07 34.80 -10.98
CA PHE A 32 15.11 33.34 -10.82
C PHE A 32 14.62 32.91 -9.42
N PHE A 33 15.10 33.54 -8.35
CA PHE A 33 14.65 33.26 -6.99
C PHE A 33 13.19 33.68 -6.78
N GLY A 34 12.77 34.81 -7.30
CA GLY A 34 11.37 35.26 -7.29
C GLY A 34 10.46 34.30 -8.03
N TYR A 35 10.86 33.86 -9.21
CA TYR A 35 10.13 32.84 -9.99
C TYR A 35 10.05 31.51 -9.23
N LYS A 36 11.15 31.05 -8.65
CA LYS A 36 11.20 29.83 -7.83
C LYS A 36 10.33 29.96 -6.58
N TYR A 37 10.35 31.10 -5.91
CA TYR A 37 9.53 31.39 -4.73
C TYR A 37 8.02 31.40 -5.04
N ILE A 38 7.62 32.10 -6.13
CA ILE A 38 6.21 32.15 -6.56
C ILE A 38 5.73 30.75 -6.96
N ASN A 39 6.59 29.96 -7.63
CA ASN A 39 6.25 28.62 -8.06
C ASN A 39 6.32 27.57 -6.93
N SER A 40 6.95 27.85 -5.80
CA SER A 40 7.01 26.95 -4.64
C SER A 40 5.87 27.16 -3.64
N ARG A 41 5.03 28.18 -3.82
CA ARG A 41 3.85 28.35 -2.96
C ARG A 41 2.88 27.20 -3.17
N PRO A 42 2.41 26.55 -2.09
CA PRO A 42 1.33 25.58 -2.19
C PRO A 42 0.11 26.21 -2.85
N ALA A 43 -0.65 25.41 -3.59
CA ALA A 43 -1.90 25.88 -4.17
C ALA A 43 -2.89 26.25 -3.06
N GLU A 44 -3.63 27.33 -3.25
CA GLU A 44 -4.80 27.60 -2.41
C GLU A 44 -5.93 26.66 -2.83
N TYR A 45 -6.81 26.33 -1.87
CA TYR A 45 -7.96 25.48 -2.15
C TYR A 45 -8.88 26.14 -3.19
N SER A 46 -9.21 25.40 -4.23
CA SER A 46 -10.25 25.69 -5.21
C SER A 46 -11.03 24.42 -5.51
N GLN A 47 -12.32 24.53 -5.82
CA GLN A 47 -13.13 23.38 -6.26
C GLN A 47 -12.61 22.80 -7.57
N MET A 48 -12.17 23.66 -8.48
CA MET A 48 -11.50 23.25 -9.71
C MET A 48 -9.99 23.34 -9.54
N ILE A 49 -9.28 22.37 -10.08
CA ILE A 49 -7.83 22.24 -9.97
C ILE A 49 -7.21 22.61 -11.33
N PRO A 50 -6.44 23.70 -11.42
CA PRO A 50 -5.76 24.10 -12.66
C PRO A 50 -4.77 23.02 -13.14
N GLN A 51 -4.72 22.80 -14.46
CA GLN A 51 -3.86 21.82 -15.16
C GLN A 51 -2.39 21.87 -14.67
N LYS A 52 -1.85 23.10 -14.48
CA LYS A 52 -0.47 23.27 -14.00
C LYS A 52 -0.19 22.58 -12.66
N TYR A 53 -1.18 22.53 -11.74
CA TYR A 53 -1.07 21.89 -10.44
C TYR A 53 -1.23 20.38 -10.57
N ILE A 54 -2.13 19.92 -11.44
CA ILE A 54 -2.27 18.48 -11.74
C ILE A 54 -0.96 17.94 -12.33
N LEU A 55 -0.35 18.62 -13.29
CA LEU A 55 0.91 18.19 -13.90
C LEU A 55 2.08 18.20 -12.91
N ARG A 56 2.16 19.17 -12.00
CA ARG A 56 3.20 19.22 -10.96
C ARG A 56 3.06 18.06 -9.97
N ASP A 57 1.85 17.80 -9.51
CA ASP A 57 1.59 16.72 -8.59
C ASP A 57 1.75 15.35 -9.25
N PHE A 58 1.48 15.25 -10.55
CA PHE A 58 1.83 14.05 -11.30
C PHE A 58 3.34 13.79 -11.36
N ASP A 59 4.16 14.86 -11.49
CA ASP A 59 5.61 14.73 -11.40
C ASP A 59 6.04 14.26 -10.01
N GLU A 60 5.45 14.81 -8.95
CA GLU A 60 5.72 14.40 -7.57
C GLU A 60 5.28 12.96 -7.31
N LEU A 61 4.10 12.55 -7.79
CA LEU A 61 3.62 11.17 -7.73
C LEU A 61 4.62 10.20 -8.38
N CYS A 62 5.09 10.50 -9.59
CA CYS A 62 6.10 9.69 -10.25
C CYS A 62 7.40 9.59 -9.45
N ASN A 63 7.86 10.71 -8.86
CA ASN A 63 9.06 10.73 -8.03
C ASN A 63 8.89 9.88 -6.75
N GLN A 64 7.71 9.89 -6.14
CA GLN A 64 7.40 9.05 -4.99
C GLN A 64 7.40 7.57 -5.35
N ILE A 65 6.74 7.20 -6.44
CA ILE A 65 6.74 5.82 -6.95
C ILE A 65 8.16 5.35 -7.24
N GLU A 66 8.98 6.15 -7.91
CA GLU A 66 10.37 5.81 -8.21
C GLU A 66 11.22 5.61 -6.94
N SER A 67 11.10 6.54 -6.00
CA SER A 67 11.95 6.57 -4.80
C SER A 67 11.54 5.55 -3.75
N SER A 68 10.27 5.19 -3.65
CA SER A 68 9.73 4.47 -2.49
C SER A 68 9.03 3.15 -2.84
N TYR A 69 8.32 3.08 -3.97
CA TYR A 69 7.61 1.86 -4.36
C TYR A 69 8.58 0.77 -4.81
N MET A 70 8.48 -0.39 -4.16
CA MET A 70 9.44 -1.49 -4.32
C MET A 70 9.17 -2.35 -5.56
N ASN A 71 7.90 -2.45 -6.02
CA ASN A 71 7.50 -3.44 -7.03
C ASN A 71 7.62 -2.95 -8.50
N LEU A 72 8.26 -1.80 -8.77
CA LEU A 72 8.52 -1.34 -10.15
C LEU A 72 9.30 -2.36 -11.01
N PRO A 73 10.37 -3.02 -10.50
CA PRO A 73 11.08 -4.03 -11.26
C PRO A 73 10.21 -5.25 -11.61
N GLN A 74 9.31 -5.65 -10.70
CA GLN A 74 8.38 -6.77 -10.91
C GLN A 74 7.35 -6.42 -11.97
N THR A 75 6.80 -5.20 -11.97
CA THR A 75 5.88 -4.72 -13.01
C THR A 75 6.55 -4.77 -14.38
N LYS A 76 7.81 -4.32 -14.47
CA LYS A 76 8.58 -4.40 -15.73
C LYS A 76 8.84 -5.84 -16.16
N LYS A 77 9.25 -6.71 -15.21
CA LYS A 77 9.61 -8.11 -15.48
C LYS A 77 8.40 -8.96 -15.91
N TYR A 78 7.26 -8.82 -15.23
CA TYR A 78 6.12 -9.72 -15.40
C TYR A 78 4.99 -9.16 -16.27
N LYS A 79 4.93 -7.84 -16.46
CA LYS A 79 3.90 -7.16 -17.28
C LYS A 79 4.47 -6.46 -18.50
N ASP A 80 5.80 -6.48 -18.68
CA ASP A 80 6.51 -5.76 -19.74
C ASP A 80 6.19 -4.25 -19.77
N ILE A 81 5.93 -3.67 -18.60
CA ILE A 81 5.57 -2.25 -18.44
C ILE A 81 6.63 -1.52 -17.65
N ASP A 82 7.33 -0.61 -18.32
CA ASP A 82 8.15 0.41 -17.67
C ASP A 82 7.30 1.64 -17.38
N PHE A 83 6.68 1.65 -16.18
CA PHE A 83 5.73 2.69 -15.80
C PHE A 83 6.31 4.11 -15.92
N LEU A 84 7.56 4.31 -15.51
CA LEU A 84 8.19 5.63 -15.53
C LEU A 84 8.50 6.10 -16.96
N SER A 85 8.75 5.19 -17.89
CA SER A 85 8.93 5.53 -19.31
C SER A 85 7.65 6.04 -19.96
N LEU A 86 6.48 5.71 -19.42
CA LEU A 86 5.17 6.18 -19.87
C LEU A 86 4.81 7.59 -19.38
N LYS A 87 5.63 8.21 -18.51
CA LYS A 87 5.38 9.55 -17.95
C LYS A 87 5.04 10.62 -18.99
N PRO A 88 5.70 10.73 -20.17
CA PRO A 88 5.31 11.68 -21.21
C PRO A 88 3.90 11.45 -21.76
N ASN A 89 3.51 10.17 -21.95
CA ASN A 89 2.19 9.79 -22.44
C ASN A 89 1.09 10.15 -21.43
N PHE A 90 1.34 9.89 -20.15
CA PHE A 90 0.42 10.25 -19.08
C PHE A 90 0.26 11.77 -18.96
N LYS A 91 1.35 12.55 -19.07
CA LYS A 91 1.26 14.02 -19.13
C LYS A 91 0.44 14.51 -20.33
N SER A 92 0.58 13.89 -21.48
CA SER A 92 -0.24 14.19 -22.66
C SER A 92 -1.71 13.88 -22.42
N LYS A 93 -2.03 12.76 -21.77
CA LYS A 93 -3.39 12.41 -21.34
C LYS A 93 -3.97 13.47 -20.38
N ILE A 94 -3.22 13.89 -19.36
CA ILE A 94 -3.63 14.93 -18.41
C ILE A 94 -3.96 16.25 -19.14
N LYS A 95 -3.09 16.68 -20.06
CA LYS A 95 -3.31 17.91 -20.86
C LYS A 95 -4.54 17.79 -21.75
N LEU A 96 -4.76 16.63 -22.36
CA LEU A 96 -5.92 16.41 -23.22
C LEU A 96 -7.23 16.46 -22.41
N GLU A 97 -7.29 15.78 -21.28
CA GLU A 97 -8.51 15.72 -20.48
C GLU A 97 -8.84 17.08 -19.84
N SER A 98 -7.85 17.76 -19.26
CA SER A 98 -8.07 19.10 -18.70
C SER A 98 -8.34 20.16 -19.77
N GLY A 99 -7.71 20.08 -20.96
CA GLY A 99 -7.94 21.00 -22.06
C GLY A 99 -9.37 20.99 -22.60
N LYS A 100 -10.07 19.85 -22.49
CA LYS A 100 -11.51 19.76 -22.77
C LYS A 100 -12.36 20.65 -21.82
N LYS A 101 -11.80 21.06 -20.68
CA LYS A 101 -12.46 21.73 -19.56
C LYS A 101 -11.79 23.05 -19.15
N LYS A 102 -11.30 23.83 -20.12
CA LYS A 102 -10.65 25.12 -19.90
C LYS A 102 -9.41 25.06 -19.01
N ASP A 103 -8.62 23.98 -19.14
CA ASP A 103 -7.38 23.73 -18.40
C ASP A 103 -7.56 23.62 -16.87
N GLU A 104 -8.71 23.10 -16.42
CA GLU A 104 -8.97 22.76 -15.03
C GLU A 104 -9.87 21.52 -14.89
N MET A 105 -9.80 20.84 -13.77
CA MET A 105 -10.59 19.62 -13.47
C MET A 105 -11.10 19.67 -12.03
N SER A 106 -12.25 19.05 -11.78
CA SER A 106 -12.75 18.83 -10.43
C SER A 106 -11.87 17.82 -9.65
N THR A 107 -12.04 17.78 -8.34
CA THR A 107 -11.33 16.81 -7.49
C THR A 107 -11.60 15.37 -7.93
N GLN A 108 -12.85 15.02 -8.21
CA GLN A 108 -13.22 13.66 -8.62
C GLN A 108 -12.56 13.28 -9.95
N GLU A 109 -12.55 14.18 -10.91
CA GLU A 109 -11.91 13.92 -12.21
C GLU A 109 -10.41 13.70 -12.13
N VAL A 110 -9.72 14.45 -11.25
CA VAL A 110 -8.27 14.24 -11.01
C VAL A 110 -8.05 12.93 -10.27
N PHE A 111 -8.90 12.62 -9.29
CA PHE A 111 -8.88 11.35 -8.56
C PHE A 111 -9.00 10.16 -9.52
N ASP A 112 -10.02 10.17 -10.38
CA ASP A 112 -10.27 9.10 -11.35
C ASP A 112 -9.12 8.98 -12.36
N LEU A 113 -8.63 10.11 -12.87
CA LEU A 113 -7.53 10.16 -13.84
C LEU A 113 -6.22 9.59 -13.26
N TYR A 114 -5.88 9.95 -12.03
CA TYR A 114 -4.67 9.43 -11.38
C TYR A 114 -4.81 7.94 -11.09
N ASN A 115 -5.95 7.48 -10.59
CA ASN A 115 -6.20 6.07 -10.37
C ASN A 115 -6.12 5.26 -11.69
N ASP A 116 -6.63 5.81 -12.79
CA ASP A 116 -6.56 5.18 -14.10
C ASP A 116 -5.11 5.05 -14.62
N ILE A 117 -4.27 6.03 -14.29
CA ILE A 117 -2.83 5.96 -14.56
C ILE A 117 -2.16 4.92 -13.66
N LEU A 118 -2.44 4.93 -12.34
CA LEU A 118 -1.83 4.02 -11.36
C LEU A 118 -2.20 2.56 -11.58
N LYS A 119 -3.37 2.25 -12.16
CA LYS A 119 -3.75 0.89 -12.59
C LYS A 119 -2.74 0.23 -13.53
N LYS A 120 -1.91 1.03 -14.23
CA LYS A 120 -0.81 0.50 -15.07
C LYS A 120 0.35 -0.12 -14.28
N LEU A 121 0.36 0.05 -12.96
CA LEU A 121 1.28 -0.68 -12.09
C LEU A 121 0.84 -2.12 -11.83
N TYR A 122 -0.42 -2.48 -12.15
CA TYR A 122 -0.99 -3.80 -11.89
C TYR A 122 -0.90 -4.22 -10.41
N ASP A 123 -0.94 -3.24 -9.53
CA ASP A 123 -0.99 -3.41 -8.09
C ASP A 123 -2.16 -2.61 -7.53
N SER A 124 -3.19 -3.29 -7.05
CA SER A 124 -4.40 -2.67 -6.49
C SER A 124 -4.14 -1.85 -5.23
N ASN A 125 -2.99 -2.09 -4.58
CA ASN A 125 -2.58 -1.38 -3.37
C ASN A 125 -1.87 -0.05 -3.68
N VAL A 126 -1.70 0.30 -4.97
CA VAL A 126 -1.18 1.61 -5.39
C VAL A 126 -2.31 2.42 -5.99
N ARG A 127 -2.78 3.41 -5.24
CA ARG A 127 -3.95 4.21 -5.62
C ARG A 127 -3.93 5.61 -5.01
N ILE A 128 -4.85 6.45 -5.43
CA ILE A 128 -5.24 7.63 -4.67
C ILE A 128 -6.23 7.19 -3.60
N ALA A 129 -5.94 7.51 -2.33
CA ALA A 129 -6.79 7.18 -1.20
C ALA A 129 -8.21 7.74 -1.38
N ASP A 130 -9.20 6.93 -1.10
CA ASP A 130 -10.60 7.35 -1.08
C ASP A 130 -10.98 8.05 0.23
N LYS A 131 -12.23 8.46 0.37
CA LYS A 131 -12.74 9.15 1.56
C LYS A 131 -12.68 8.26 2.81
N GLN A 132 -12.93 6.95 2.68
CA GLN A 132 -12.85 6.01 3.78
C GLN A 132 -11.41 5.92 4.29
N THR A 133 -10.46 5.69 3.40
CA THR A 133 -9.01 5.66 3.73
C THR A 133 -8.55 6.97 4.38
N PHE A 134 -9.01 8.12 3.88
CA PHE A 134 -8.72 9.41 4.51
C PHE A 134 -9.23 9.48 5.96
N ASN A 135 -10.45 9.01 6.24
CA ASN A 135 -11.00 8.97 7.59
C ASN A 135 -10.20 8.02 8.51
N GLU A 136 -9.69 6.92 7.97
CA GLU A 136 -8.78 6.02 8.69
C GLU A 136 -7.42 6.67 8.99
N ILE A 137 -6.87 7.44 8.03
CA ILE A 137 -5.63 8.22 8.23
C ILE A 137 -5.81 9.25 9.34
N LEU A 138 -6.96 9.94 9.42
CA LEU A 138 -7.23 10.92 10.49
C LEU A 138 -7.17 10.31 11.89
N GLN A 139 -7.44 9.01 12.03
CA GLN A 139 -7.37 8.29 13.31
C GLN A 139 -5.95 7.83 13.67
N GLN A 140 -4.99 7.99 12.76
CA GLN A 140 -3.61 7.60 13.00
C GLN A 140 -2.87 8.61 13.89
N ASP A 141 -2.00 8.13 14.77
CA ASP A 141 -1.16 8.96 15.64
C ASP A 141 -0.13 9.80 14.88
N ASN A 142 0.15 9.44 13.62
CA ASN A 142 1.07 10.12 12.73
C ASN A 142 0.40 10.92 11.59
N HIS A 143 -0.92 11.11 11.64
CA HIS A 143 -1.68 11.77 10.55
C HIS A 143 -1.11 13.14 10.16
N ASN A 144 -0.57 13.92 11.10
CA ASN A 144 0.05 15.22 10.84
C ASN A 144 1.33 15.15 9.99
N GLN A 145 1.97 13.98 9.89
CA GLN A 145 3.12 13.74 9.01
C GLN A 145 2.68 13.37 7.58
N ILE A 146 1.44 12.94 7.42
CA ILE A 146 0.84 12.47 6.16
C ILE A 146 0.04 13.60 5.51
N LEU A 147 -0.86 14.24 6.27
CA LEU A 147 -1.84 15.20 5.77
C LEU A 147 -1.28 16.62 5.74
N ASN A 148 -1.73 17.38 4.77
CA ASN A 148 -1.55 18.83 4.72
C ASN A 148 -2.92 19.54 4.77
N ASN A 149 -2.93 20.87 4.98
CA ASN A 149 -4.17 21.65 5.07
C ASN A 149 -5.05 21.55 3.81
N LEU A 150 -4.43 21.33 2.64
CA LEU A 150 -5.16 21.18 1.40
C LEU A 150 -5.85 19.83 1.31
N SER A 151 -5.18 18.74 1.74
CA SER A 151 -5.81 17.40 1.80
C SER A 151 -7.03 17.41 2.70
N ILE A 152 -6.93 17.99 3.88
CA ILE A 152 -8.05 18.07 4.82
C ILE A 152 -9.26 18.75 4.16
N LYS A 153 -9.04 19.92 3.54
CA LYS A 153 -10.11 20.65 2.82
C LYS A 153 -10.65 19.87 1.63
N ARG A 154 -9.77 19.18 0.90
CA ARG A 154 -10.13 18.43 -0.31
C ARG A 154 -11.04 17.26 0.01
N TYR A 155 -10.63 16.43 0.95
CA TYR A 155 -11.39 15.24 1.36
C TYR A 155 -12.65 15.57 2.17
N SER A 156 -12.70 16.69 2.88
CA SER A 156 -13.94 17.16 3.55
C SER A 156 -15.06 17.40 2.54
N ASN A 157 -14.74 17.78 1.30
CA ASN A 157 -15.70 18.06 0.24
C ASN A 157 -15.84 16.92 -0.80
N LEU A 158 -15.12 15.83 -0.64
CA LEU A 158 -15.27 14.65 -1.48
C LEU A 158 -16.54 13.90 -1.07
N ALA A 159 -17.32 13.45 -2.05
CA ALA A 159 -18.51 12.64 -1.75
C ALA A 159 -18.10 11.35 -1.03
N GLU A 160 -18.86 10.94 -0.03
CA GLU A 160 -18.75 9.59 0.51
C GLU A 160 -19.44 8.65 -0.48
N GLU A 161 -18.68 7.76 -1.09
CA GLU A 161 -19.25 6.53 -1.62
C GLU A 161 -19.56 5.67 -0.38
N ILE A 162 -20.82 5.64 0.03
CA ILE A 162 -21.29 4.67 1.01
C ILE A 162 -21.49 3.38 0.21
N PRO A 163 -20.59 2.38 0.30
CA PRO A 163 -20.86 1.11 -0.32
C PRO A 163 -22.13 0.56 0.33
N GLU A 164 -23.10 0.11 -0.43
CA GLU A 164 -24.16 -0.77 0.08
C GLU A 164 -23.50 -2.06 0.56
N LYS A 165 -22.95 -2.02 1.76
CA LYS A 165 -22.37 -3.19 2.38
C LYS A 165 -23.49 -3.96 3.05
N THR A 166 -23.94 -4.99 2.37
CA THR A 166 -24.79 -6.00 2.97
C THR A 166 -24.00 -6.81 3.99
N PHE A 167 -24.72 -7.26 5.02
CA PHE A 167 -24.21 -8.22 6.00
C PHE A 167 -23.59 -9.44 5.28
N ARG A 168 -22.41 -9.86 5.71
CA ARG A 168 -21.73 -11.00 5.10
C ARG A 168 -22.41 -12.32 5.49
N ALA A 169 -22.83 -13.06 4.50
CA ALA A 169 -23.20 -14.45 4.64
C ALA A 169 -22.02 -15.36 4.30
N TYR A 170 -21.51 -16.10 5.27
CA TYR A 170 -20.55 -17.18 5.00
C TYR A 170 -21.26 -18.32 4.29
N SER A 171 -20.65 -18.91 3.25
CA SER A 171 -21.09 -20.20 2.73
C SER A 171 -20.60 -21.30 3.66
N ILE A 172 -21.52 -22.09 4.19
CA ILE A 172 -21.22 -23.10 5.21
C ILE A 172 -21.75 -24.44 4.73
N ASP A 173 -20.86 -25.44 4.68
CA ASP A 173 -21.21 -26.83 4.43
C ASP A 173 -20.75 -27.71 5.57
N ASN A 174 -21.56 -28.73 5.89
CA ASN A 174 -21.29 -29.68 6.94
C ASN A 174 -20.95 -31.04 6.35
N TYR A 175 -19.67 -31.40 6.41
CA TYR A 175 -19.23 -32.77 6.19
C TYR A 175 -19.33 -33.59 7.48
N LYS A 176 -19.31 -34.93 7.39
CA LYS A 176 -19.46 -35.79 8.56
C LYS A 176 -18.58 -35.36 9.73
N ASP A 177 -17.27 -35.17 9.51
CA ASP A 177 -16.27 -34.88 10.53
C ASP A 177 -15.64 -33.47 10.39
N ALA A 178 -16.06 -32.67 9.43
CA ALA A 178 -15.51 -31.36 9.15
C ALA A 178 -16.60 -30.28 8.98
N LEU A 179 -16.30 -29.08 9.47
CA LEU A 179 -16.99 -27.86 9.15
C LEU A 179 -16.26 -27.19 7.98
N TYR A 180 -16.95 -26.86 6.92
CA TYR A 180 -16.42 -26.05 5.82
C TYR A 180 -17.02 -24.65 5.88
N VAL A 181 -16.19 -23.63 5.75
CA VAL A 181 -16.61 -22.22 5.72
C VAL A 181 -15.86 -21.52 4.60
N LYS A 182 -16.59 -21.05 3.58
CA LYS A 182 -16.01 -20.19 2.54
C LYS A 182 -16.06 -18.73 3.00
N VAL A 183 -14.93 -18.05 2.90
CA VAL A 183 -14.76 -16.63 3.21
C VAL A 183 -14.22 -15.95 1.97
N SER A 184 -15.12 -15.43 1.14
CA SER A 184 -14.78 -14.91 -0.20
C SER A 184 -14.05 -13.58 -0.18
N ASP A 185 -14.24 -12.77 0.88
CA ASP A 185 -13.59 -11.49 1.07
C ASP A 185 -13.51 -11.14 2.57
N PHE A 186 -12.77 -10.08 2.93
CA PHE A 186 -12.66 -9.55 4.29
C PHE A 186 -13.31 -8.17 4.43
N ASP A 187 -14.11 -7.76 3.45
CA ASP A 187 -14.85 -6.52 3.53
C ASP A 187 -15.94 -6.63 4.60
N SER A 188 -15.93 -5.73 5.56
CA SER A 188 -16.87 -5.72 6.66
C SER A 188 -17.25 -4.30 7.03
N VAL A 189 -18.55 -4.08 7.23
CA VAL A 189 -19.09 -2.84 7.82
C VAL A 189 -18.85 -2.83 9.32
N ASN A 190 -18.85 -4.01 9.95
CA ASN A 190 -18.72 -4.17 11.39
C ASN A 190 -17.94 -5.44 11.74
N ILE A 191 -16.61 -5.28 11.88
CA ILE A 191 -15.68 -6.36 12.21
C ILE A 191 -16.08 -7.08 13.52
N GLN A 192 -16.58 -6.35 14.53
CA GLN A 192 -16.97 -6.96 15.80
C GLN A 192 -18.18 -7.87 15.63
N GLN A 193 -19.16 -7.47 14.83
CA GLN A 193 -20.32 -8.29 14.51
C GLN A 193 -19.93 -9.55 13.74
N ASP A 194 -19.07 -9.41 12.72
CA ASP A 194 -18.58 -10.54 11.95
C ASP A 194 -17.76 -11.51 12.83
N ALA A 195 -16.95 -11.00 13.75
CA ALA A 195 -16.22 -11.83 14.72
C ALA A 195 -17.17 -12.63 15.62
N GLN A 196 -18.28 -12.02 16.07
CA GLN A 196 -19.29 -12.72 16.87
C GLN A 196 -19.98 -13.83 16.06
N ILE A 197 -20.32 -13.58 14.80
CA ILE A 197 -20.96 -14.55 13.92
C ILE A 197 -20.02 -15.71 13.65
N PHE A 198 -18.78 -15.43 13.25
CA PHE A 198 -17.78 -16.45 12.99
C PHE A 198 -17.52 -17.32 14.24
N SER A 199 -17.38 -16.67 15.43
CA SER A 199 -17.28 -17.37 16.70
C SER A 199 -18.50 -18.26 16.98
N ASN A 200 -19.71 -17.79 16.70
CA ASN A 200 -20.95 -18.59 16.85
C ASN A 200 -20.99 -19.79 15.90
N ILE A 201 -20.55 -19.62 14.63
CA ILE A 201 -20.41 -20.74 13.68
C ILE A 201 -19.49 -21.81 14.24
N LEU A 202 -18.34 -21.42 14.77
CA LEU A 202 -17.39 -22.37 15.40
C LEU A 202 -17.99 -23.05 16.63
N LYS A 203 -18.66 -22.31 17.51
CA LYS A 203 -19.30 -22.82 18.73
C LYS A 203 -20.40 -23.83 18.46
N THR A 204 -21.24 -23.56 17.49
CA THR A 204 -22.35 -24.47 17.12
C THR A 204 -21.86 -25.76 16.49
N ASN A 205 -20.65 -25.76 15.97
CA ASN A 205 -20.03 -26.92 15.30
C ASN A 205 -18.91 -27.59 16.13
N LYS A 206 -18.83 -27.38 17.44
CA LYS A 206 -17.79 -27.94 18.36
C LYS A 206 -17.64 -29.47 18.32
N LYS A 207 -18.63 -30.20 17.80
CA LYS A 207 -18.55 -31.68 17.67
C LYS A 207 -17.71 -32.12 16.45
N LYS A 208 -17.35 -31.20 15.57
CA LYS A 208 -16.47 -31.47 14.43
C LYS A 208 -15.02 -31.47 14.87
N ASN A 209 -14.25 -32.40 14.31
CA ASN A 209 -12.82 -32.53 14.62
C ASN A 209 -11.95 -31.66 13.69
N LYS A 210 -12.51 -31.22 12.57
CA LYS A 210 -11.81 -30.47 11.54
C LYS A 210 -12.60 -29.25 11.12
N ILE A 211 -11.87 -28.17 10.83
CA ILE A 211 -12.41 -26.92 10.25
C ILE A 211 -11.64 -26.63 8.96
N ILE A 212 -12.35 -26.45 7.86
CA ILE A 212 -11.81 -26.07 6.56
C ILE A 212 -12.28 -24.66 6.26
N ILE A 213 -11.35 -23.71 6.19
CA ILE A 213 -11.61 -22.34 5.81
C ILE A 213 -11.16 -22.17 4.36
N ASP A 214 -12.05 -21.71 3.48
CA ASP A 214 -11.74 -21.54 2.07
C ASP A 214 -11.53 -20.08 1.70
N PHE A 215 -10.27 -19.72 1.42
CA PHE A 215 -9.82 -18.40 0.95
C PHE A 215 -9.52 -18.37 -0.55
N ARG A 216 -9.89 -19.39 -1.29
CA ARG A 216 -9.69 -19.36 -2.74
C ARG A 216 -10.44 -18.17 -3.34
N ASP A 217 -9.72 -17.42 -4.20
CA ASP A 217 -10.18 -16.21 -4.86
C ASP A 217 -10.42 -15.00 -3.91
N ASN A 218 -9.93 -15.06 -2.68
CA ASN A 218 -9.96 -13.93 -1.74
C ASN A 218 -8.71 -13.08 -1.89
N ASP A 219 -8.85 -11.85 -2.36
CA ASP A 219 -7.77 -10.85 -2.54
C ASP A 219 -7.92 -9.63 -1.63
N SER A 220 -8.72 -9.73 -0.58
CA SER A 220 -9.06 -8.63 0.33
C SER A 220 -7.87 -8.14 1.13
N ASP A 221 -7.85 -6.83 1.40
CA ASP A 221 -6.84 -6.15 2.16
C ASP A 221 -7.42 -5.53 3.44
N ASN A 222 -7.65 -6.35 4.46
CA ASN A 222 -8.15 -5.95 5.77
C ASN A 222 -7.47 -6.75 6.88
N LEU A 223 -6.41 -6.18 7.44
CA LEU A 223 -5.61 -6.79 8.50
C LEU A 223 -6.41 -7.01 9.79
N ASP A 224 -7.26 -6.05 10.16
CA ASP A 224 -8.11 -6.15 11.37
C ASP A 224 -9.05 -7.36 11.26
N TYR A 225 -9.61 -7.60 10.09
CA TYR A 225 -10.45 -8.77 9.83
C TYR A 225 -9.65 -10.07 9.90
N ALA A 226 -8.51 -10.12 9.20
CA ALA A 226 -7.63 -11.29 9.19
C ALA A 226 -7.26 -11.71 10.62
N ILE A 227 -6.91 -10.76 11.48
CA ILE A 227 -6.47 -11.05 12.85
C ILE A 227 -7.66 -11.34 13.78
N ASN A 228 -8.65 -10.45 13.82
CA ASN A 228 -9.69 -10.50 14.87
C ASN A 228 -10.86 -11.42 14.53
N VAL A 229 -11.19 -11.57 13.24
CA VAL A 229 -12.28 -12.45 12.80
C VAL A 229 -11.79 -13.85 12.49
N ILE A 230 -10.63 -13.98 11.83
CA ILE A 230 -10.16 -15.26 11.32
C ILE A 230 -9.13 -15.92 12.27
N ILE A 231 -7.96 -15.30 12.46
CA ILE A 231 -6.84 -15.99 13.17
C ILE A 231 -7.22 -16.25 14.62
N LYS A 232 -7.58 -15.20 15.35
CA LYS A 232 -7.79 -15.27 16.81
C LYS A 232 -8.76 -16.34 17.29
N PRO A 233 -9.95 -16.56 16.66
CA PRO A 233 -10.87 -17.64 17.06
C PRO A 233 -10.39 -19.04 16.69
N LEU A 234 -9.45 -19.18 15.76
CA LEU A 234 -8.92 -20.47 15.30
C LEU A 234 -7.69 -20.93 16.06
N LEU A 235 -7.12 -20.10 16.94
CA LEU A 235 -5.89 -20.43 17.67
C LEU A 235 -6.15 -21.48 18.77
N LYS A 236 -5.32 -22.55 18.80
CA LYS A 236 -5.23 -23.50 19.90
C LYS A 236 -4.37 -22.96 21.07
N SER A 237 -3.39 -22.13 20.76
CA SER A 237 -2.49 -21.48 21.74
C SER A 237 -2.16 -20.08 21.27
N ASP A 238 -1.64 -19.24 22.17
CA ASP A 238 -1.09 -17.93 21.80
C ASP A 238 0.01 -18.10 20.76
N ILE A 239 0.10 -17.15 19.83
CA ILE A 239 1.18 -17.11 18.83
C ILE A 239 2.04 -15.87 19.00
N ASN A 240 3.32 -16.02 18.68
CA ASN A 240 4.30 -14.94 18.60
C ASN A 240 5.15 -15.21 17.36
N VAL A 241 5.11 -14.31 16.38
CA VAL A 241 5.80 -14.49 15.10
C VAL A 241 6.41 -13.19 14.62
N GLU A 242 7.65 -13.26 14.13
CA GLU A 242 8.37 -12.14 13.52
C GLU A 242 8.41 -12.30 12.02
N PHE A 243 8.30 -11.17 11.29
CA PHE A 243 8.50 -11.12 9.85
C PHE A 243 9.08 -9.77 9.43
N ASN A 244 9.71 -9.75 8.28
CA ASN A 244 10.50 -8.62 7.80
C ASN A 244 9.90 -8.02 6.54
N VAL A 245 9.94 -6.69 6.45
CA VAL A 245 9.58 -5.93 5.25
C VAL A 245 10.77 -5.07 4.82
N ALA A 246 11.18 -5.22 3.58
CA ALA A 246 12.27 -4.47 2.98
C ALA A 246 11.78 -3.15 2.37
N ASN A 247 12.50 -2.05 2.62
CA ASN A 247 12.11 -0.68 2.24
C ASN A 247 13.25 0.07 1.55
N LYS A 248 12.92 0.94 0.59
CA LYS A 248 13.85 1.91 -0.01
C LYS A 248 14.07 3.16 0.86
N THR A 249 13.04 3.57 1.57
CA THR A 249 13.03 4.79 2.39
C THR A 249 12.66 4.44 3.82
N GLN A 250 13.03 5.32 4.75
CA GLN A 250 12.59 5.17 6.14
C GLN A 250 11.05 5.28 6.20
N PRO A 251 10.37 4.27 6.76
CA PRO A 251 8.92 4.25 6.76
C PRO A 251 8.31 5.18 7.81
N ILE A 252 7.14 5.72 7.49
CA ILE A 252 6.26 6.44 8.42
C ILE A 252 5.11 5.50 8.76
N ILE A 253 5.13 4.91 9.97
CA ILE A 253 4.18 3.87 10.38
C ILE A 253 3.37 4.36 11.59
N SER A 254 2.05 4.15 11.54
CA SER A 254 1.15 4.40 12.67
C SER A 254 1.30 3.31 13.72
N LYS A 255 1.66 3.70 14.96
CA LYS A 255 1.80 2.77 16.08
C LYS A 255 0.45 2.34 16.64
N ASN A 256 -0.50 3.26 16.73
CA ASN A 256 -1.80 2.96 17.36
C ASN A 256 -2.58 1.90 16.57
N ILE A 257 -2.51 1.92 15.23
CA ILE A 257 -3.18 0.92 14.38
C ILE A 257 -2.57 -0.47 14.55
N LEU A 258 -1.24 -0.55 14.57
CA LEU A 258 -0.55 -1.82 14.73
C LEU A 258 -0.71 -2.39 16.13
N ASN A 259 -0.57 -1.57 17.16
CA ASN A 259 -0.65 -2.00 18.55
C ASN A 259 -2.02 -2.61 18.91
N ARG A 260 -3.13 -2.08 18.38
CA ARG A 260 -4.47 -2.67 18.61
C ARG A 260 -4.62 -4.08 18.03
N ASN A 261 -3.80 -4.41 17.03
CA ASN A 261 -3.72 -5.74 16.42
C ASN A 261 -2.62 -6.63 17.02
N GLY A 262 -1.98 -6.21 18.11
CA GLY A 262 -0.91 -6.95 18.75
C GLY A 262 0.40 -6.94 17.96
N ILE A 263 0.60 -5.95 17.09
CA ILE A 263 1.80 -5.83 16.26
C ILE A 263 2.67 -4.69 16.80
N SER A 264 3.90 -5.01 17.14
CA SER A 264 4.97 -4.05 17.36
C SER A 264 5.98 -4.07 16.20
N PHE A 265 6.77 -3.01 16.05
CA PHE A 265 7.77 -2.96 14.99
C PHE A 265 9.01 -2.18 15.40
N LYS A 266 10.10 -2.46 14.71
CA LYS A 266 11.34 -1.66 14.71
C LYS A 266 11.89 -1.57 13.28
N THR A 267 12.47 -0.44 12.91
CA THR A 267 13.14 -0.26 11.62
C THR A 267 14.65 -0.11 11.84
N THR A 268 15.44 -0.76 10.98
CA THR A 268 16.90 -0.73 11.01
C THR A 268 17.47 -0.47 9.61
N GLU A 269 18.59 0.23 9.55
CA GLU A 269 19.42 0.38 8.34
C GLU A 269 20.43 -0.80 8.19
N ASN A 270 20.58 -1.62 9.23
CA ASN A 270 21.44 -2.78 9.17
C ASN A 270 20.73 -3.95 8.49
N VAL A 271 20.97 -4.10 7.20
CA VAL A 271 20.41 -5.17 6.35
C VAL A 271 21.32 -6.41 6.27
N SER A 272 22.54 -6.36 6.82
CA SER A 272 23.57 -7.41 6.64
C SER A 272 23.23 -8.77 7.26
N ASN A 273 22.38 -8.78 8.28
CA ASN A 273 21.99 -10.01 8.99
C ASN A 273 20.70 -10.64 8.43
N ILE A 274 20.11 -10.07 7.38
CA ILE A 274 18.86 -10.55 6.80
C ILE A 274 19.16 -11.14 5.43
N LYS A 275 18.68 -12.35 5.22
CA LYS A 275 18.82 -13.02 3.93
C LYS A 275 17.96 -12.28 2.90
N ILE A 276 18.60 -11.76 1.87
CA ILE A 276 17.95 -11.01 0.78
C ILE A 276 18.56 -11.51 -0.53
N ASN A 277 17.71 -11.82 -1.51
CA ASN A 277 18.18 -12.24 -2.82
C ASN A 277 18.85 -11.09 -3.59
N ASP A 278 19.82 -11.41 -4.46
CA ASP A 278 20.71 -10.47 -5.17
C ASP A 278 20.01 -9.35 -5.97
N ASN A 279 18.73 -9.51 -6.32
CA ASN A 279 17.97 -8.53 -7.10
C ASN A 279 17.49 -7.31 -6.30
N GLN A 280 17.83 -7.22 -5.00
CA GLN A 280 17.28 -6.19 -4.09
C GLN A 280 18.29 -5.10 -3.69
N LYS A 281 19.19 -4.71 -4.60
CA LYS A 281 20.23 -3.68 -4.37
C LYS A 281 19.73 -2.29 -3.92
N SER A 282 18.43 -2.03 -4.02
CA SER A 282 17.83 -0.75 -3.62
C SER A 282 17.32 -0.71 -2.18
N ILE A 283 17.42 -1.81 -1.42
CA ILE A 283 16.97 -1.88 -0.03
C ILE A 283 17.92 -1.10 0.87
N LYS A 284 17.38 -0.19 1.65
CA LYS A 284 18.12 0.62 2.64
C LYS A 284 17.67 0.37 4.06
N TYR A 285 16.43 -0.06 4.25
CA TYR A 285 15.81 -0.26 5.56
C TYR A 285 15.12 -1.60 5.61
N ILE A 286 15.13 -2.21 6.80
CA ILE A 286 14.28 -3.35 7.13
C ILE A 286 13.37 -2.96 8.27
N THR A 287 12.08 -3.15 8.09
CA THR A 287 11.10 -3.07 9.18
C THR A 287 10.78 -4.47 9.65
N ILE A 288 11.09 -4.72 10.91
CA ILE A 288 10.85 -5.99 11.59
C ILE A 288 9.54 -5.85 12.36
N PHE A 289 8.54 -6.62 11.99
CA PHE A 289 7.26 -6.69 12.66
C PHE A 289 7.24 -7.90 13.60
N ASN A 290 6.73 -7.69 14.81
CA ASN A 290 6.47 -8.76 15.76
C ASN A 290 4.98 -8.80 16.09
N LEU A 291 4.31 -9.88 15.68
CA LEU A 291 2.88 -10.13 15.89
C LEU A 291 2.68 -11.06 17.08
N VAL A 292 1.93 -10.60 18.08
CA VAL A 292 1.52 -11.40 19.23
C VAL A 292 0.00 -11.45 19.28
N ILE A 293 -0.58 -12.64 19.11
CA ILE A 293 -2.03 -12.83 19.21
C ILE A 293 -2.32 -13.79 20.35
N LYS A 294 -3.15 -13.31 21.29
CA LYS A 294 -3.70 -14.15 22.36
C LYS A 294 -4.92 -14.89 21.82
N LYS A 295 -5.00 -16.19 22.07
CA LYS A 295 -6.21 -16.97 21.74
C LYS A 295 -7.43 -16.39 22.47
N SER A 296 -8.58 -16.42 21.82
CA SER A 296 -9.83 -15.93 22.42
C SER A 296 -10.59 -17.00 23.17
N GLU A 297 -10.57 -18.24 22.67
CA GLU A 297 -11.33 -19.39 23.19
C GLU A 297 -10.51 -20.67 23.05
N GLU A 298 -11.00 -21.74 23.69
CA GLU A 298 -10.38 -23.06 23.54
C GLU A 298 -10.81 -23.69 22.19
N GLN A 299 -9.88 -23.75 21.23
CA GLN A 299 -10.05 -24.44 19.95
C GLN A 299 -9.35 -25.81 20.01
N LYS A 300 -10.08 -26.88 19.65
CA LYS A 300 -9.55 -28.27 19.66
C LYS A 300 -9.45 -28.87 18.25
N CYS A 301 -10.19 -28.32 17.30
CA CYS A 301 -10.24 -28.82 15.93
C CYS A 301 -8.92 -28.61 15.19
N ASP A 302 -8.62 -29.50 14.27
CA ASP A 302 -7.58 -29.25 13.28
C ASP A 302 -8.09 -28.29 12.23
N VAL A 303 -7.31 -27.25 11.94
CA VAL A 303 -7.69 -26.19 11.02
C VAL A 303 -6.94 -26.37 9.71
N TYR A 304 -7.65 -26.34 8.61
CA TYR A 304 -7.14 -26.37 7.24
C TYR A 304 -7.56 -25.11 6.51
N ILE A 305 -6.65 -24.51 5.72
CA ILE A 305 -6.92 -23.31 4.94
C ILE A 305 -6.73 -23.65 3.46
N LEU A 306 -7.82 -23.58 2.69
CA LEU A 306 -7.75 -23.71 1.23
C LEU A 306 -7.30 -22.38 0.64
N GLN A 307 -6.29 -22.41 -0.20
CA GLN A 307 -5.72 -21.28 -0.91
C GLN A 307 -5.49 -21.61 -2.39
N ASN A 308 -5.48 -20.59 -3.25
CA ASN A 308 -5.14 -20.74 -4.67
C ASN A 308 -4.33 -19.54 -5.18
N LYS A 309 -3.99 -19.56 -6.46
CA LYS A 309 -3.23 -18.48 -7.12
C LYS A 309 -3.90 -17.10 -7.09
N ASN A 310 -5.18 -16.99 -6.74
CA ASN A 310 -5.90 -15.72 -6.61
C ASN A 310 -6.01 -15.27 -5.14
N THR A 311 -5.61 -16.11 -4.17
CA THR A 311 -5.51 -15.72 -2.75
C THR A 311 -4.38 -14.70 -2.59
N ARG A 312 -4.68 -13.51 -2.02
CA ARG A 312 -3.73 -12.39 -1.96
C ARG A 312 -3.94 -11.52 -0.71
N ASN A 313 -3.03 -10.57 -0.46
CA ASN A 313 -3.13 -9.54 0.56
C ASN A 313 -3.40 -10.11 1.97
N SER A 314 -4.40 -9.63 2.70
CA SER A 314 -4.69 -10.11 4.05
C SER A 314 -5.16 -11.56 4.13
N ALA A 315 -5.71 -12.13 3.06
CA ALA A 315 -5.97 -13.57 2.98
C ALA A 315 -4.66 -14.37 2.87
N ASP A 316 -3.70 -13.90 2.10
CA ASP A 316 -2.35 -14.48 2.06
C ASP A 316 -1.60 -14.28 3.38
N PHE A 317 -1.80 -13.16 4.09
CA PHE A 317 -1.26 -12.96 5.44
C PHE A 317 -1.69 -14.09 6.38
N VAL A 318 -2.98 -14.47 6.39
CA VAL A 318 -3.45 -15.60 7.21
C VAL A 318 -2.71 -16.88 6.82
N CYS A 319 -2.49 -17.15 5.53
CA CYS A 319 -1.75 -18.31 5.04
C CYS A 319 -0.26 -18.27 5.48
N GLN A 320 0.38 -17.11 5.41
CA GLN A 320 1.75 -16.90 5.87
C GLN A 320 1.88 -17.16 7.38
N ILE A 321 0.99 -16.60 8.19
CA ILE A 321 0.99 -16.80 9.64
C ILE A 321 0.70 -18.27 9.98
N ALA A 322 -0.23 -18.91 9.26
CA ALA A 322 -0.50 -20.34 9.43
C ALA A 322 0.75 -21.18 9.18
N ASN A 323 1.48 -20.94 8.09
CA ASN A 323 2.69 -21.66 7.76
C ASN A 323 3.82 -21.45 8.80
N ARG A 324 3.98 -20.24 9.32
CA ARG A 324 5.04 -19.90 10.29
C ARG A 324 4.74 -20.44 11.69
N THR A 325 3.48 -20.40 12.13
CA THR A 325 3.08 -20.71 13.49
C THR A 325 2.45 -22.10 13.63
N LYS A 326 2.10 -22.75 12.51
CA LYS A 326 1.42 -24.05 12.46
C LYS A 326 0.06 -24.08 13.16
N PHE A 327 -0.61 -22.92 13.31
CA PHE A 327 -1.97 -22.91 13.87
C PHE A 327 -2.99 -23.54 12.92
N ALA A 328 -2.70 -23.56 11.63
CA ALA A 328 -3.48 -24.21 10.59
C ALA A 328 -2.57 -24.86 9.54
N THR A 329 -3.10 -25.83 8.80
CA THR A 329 -2.44 -26.44 7.63
C THR A 329 -2.96 -25.81 6.36
N THR A 330 -2.10 -25.18 5.59
CA THR A 330 -2.47 -24.59 4.28
C THR A 330 -2.50 -25.67 3.20
N VAL A 331 -3.49 -25.58 2.30
CA VAL A 331 -3.80 -26.61 1.30
C VAL A 331 -4.17 -25.94 -0.02
N GLY A 332 -3.72 -26.50 -1.15
CA GLY A 332 -4.08 -26.03 -2.49
C GLY A 332 -2.90 -25.61 -3.33
N GLU A 333 -2.99 -24.46 -3.98
CA GLU A 333 -1.95 -23.89 -4.85
C GLU A 333 -1.18 -22.76 -4.13
N THR A 334 -0.03 -22.38 -4.67
CA THR A 334 0.70 -21.19 -4.22
C THR A 334 -0.14 -19.93 -4.46
N THR A 335 -0.17 -19.04 -3.47
CA THR A 335 -0.93 -17.78 -3.53
C THR A 335 -0.27 -16.75 -4.46
N SER A 336 -0.96 -15.62 -4.69
CA SER A 336 -0.36 -14.44 -5.35
C SER A 336 0.48 -13.57 -4.42
N GLY A 337 0.57 -13.91 -3.14
CA GLY A 337 1.41 -13.20 -2.17
C GLY A 337 0.88 -11.85 -1.69
N ASN A 338 1.80 -10.95 -1.32
CA ASN A 338 1.58 -9.63 -0.73
C ASN A 338 1.04 -9.63 0.71
N GLY A 339 0.94 -10.80 1.34
CA GLY A 339 0.38 -10.90 2.69
C GLY A 339 1.28 -10.33 3.80
N LEU A 340 2.59 -10.31 3.61
CA LEU A 340 3.52 -9.74 4.60
C LEU A 340 3.61 -8.21 4.53
N ASN A 341 3.00 -7.58 3.53
CA ASN A 341 3.00 -6.12 3.35
C ASN A 341 1.77 -5.48 4.01
N ILE A 342 1.70 -5.62 5.32
CA ILE A 342 0.53 -5.26 6.15
C ILE A 342 0.35 -3.77 6.42
N VAL A 343 1.24 -2.93 5.90
CA VAL A 343 1.24 -1.48 6.13
C VAL A 343 1.35 -0.75 4.82
N HIS A 344 0.50 0.25 4.64
CA HIS A 344 0.59 1.18 3.52
C HIS A 344 1.29 2.47 3.93
N THR A 345 1.94 3.09 2.96
CA THR A 345 2.50 4.43 3.04
C THR A 345 1.55 5.40 2.38
N TYR A 346 1.36 6.54 3.03
CA TYR A 346 0.50 7.61 2.54
C TYR A 346 1.28 8.90 2.38
N LYS A 347 1.04 9.64 1.31
CA LYS A 347 1.64 10.95 1.12
C LYS A 347 0.70 11.91 0.40
N ALA A 348 0.42 13.06 1.01
CA ALA A 348 -0.38 14.09 0.38
C ALA A 348 0.41 14.83 -0.71
N LEU A 349 -0.21 14.97 -1.86
CA LEU A 349 0.30 15.76 -2.97
C LEU A 349 0.14 17.26 -2.68
N PRO A 350 1.19 18.08 -2.93
CA PRO A 350 1.23 19.44 -2.40
C PRO A 350 0.28 20.42 -3.07
N ASN A 351 -0.17 20.19 -4.31
CA ASN A 351 -0.98 21.15 -5.06
C ASN A 351 -2.42 20.69 -5.27
N THR A 352 -2.67 19.39 -5.41
CA THR A 352 -4.03 18.83 -5.52
C THR A 352 -4.62 18.52 -4.15
N GLY A 353 -3.78 18.19 -3.17
CA GLY A 353 -4.20 17.70 -1.86
C GLY A 353 -4.67 16.25 -1.86
N LEU A 354 -4.60 15.55 -3.01
CA LEU A 354 -4.89 14.13 -3.07
C LEU A 354 -3.80 13.32 -2.36
N ILE A 355 -4.16 12.19 -1.79
CA ILE A 355 -3.25 11.34 -1.02
C ILE A 355 -2.92 10.11 -1.86
N VAL A 356 -1.63 9.91 -2.12
CA VAL A 356 -1.14 8.68 -2.76
C VAL A 356 -0.97 7.63 -1.68
N GLU A 357 -1.50 6.45 -1.94
CA GLU A 357 -1.36 5.24 -1.14
C GLU A 357 -0.55 4.21 -1.91
N TYR A 358 0.40 3.55 -1.26
CA TYR A 358 1.17 2.44 -1.82
C TYR A 358 1.73 1.55 -0.70
N PRO A 359 2.04 0.28 -1.00
CA PRO A 359 2.63 -0.63 -0.02
C PRO A 359 3.93 -0.09 0.57
N LEU A 360 4.13 -0.32 1.86
CA LEU A 360 5.33 0.13 2.58
C LEU A 360 6.63 -0.38 1.94
N GLY A 361 6.65 -1.64 1.54
CA GLY A 361 7.86 -2.28 1.05
C GLY A 361 7.57 -3.62 0.37
N GLN A 362 8.48 -4.57 0.55
CA GLN A 362 8.32 -5.97 0.13
C GLN A 362 8.48 -6.90 1.33
N GLY A 363 7.50 -7.77 1.55
CA GLY A 363 7.55 -8.78 2.59
C GLY A 363 8.61 -9.85 2.28
N LEU A 364 9.45 -10.19 3.26
CA LEU A 364 10.50 -11.20 3.06
C LEU A 364 10.05 -12.56 3.60
N ASN A 365 10.15 -13.57 2.75
CA ASN A 365 10.07 -14.97 3.16
C ASN A 365 11.35 -15.36 3.92
N GLU A 366 11.32 -16.47 4.66
CA GLU A 366 12.46 -16.96 5.44
C GLU A 366 13.70 -17.31 4.60
N ASP A 367 13.48 -17.62 3.33
CA ASP A 367 14.56 -17.91 2.36
C ASP A 367 15.16 -16.67 1.71
N GLY A 368 14.62 -15.48 2.01
CA GLY A 368 15.05 -14.19 1.45
C GLY A 368 14.42 -13.82 0.11
N THR A 369 13.48 -14.63 -0.39
CA THR A 369 12.62 -14.23 -1.52
C THR A 369 11.55 -13.24 -1.06
N THR A 370 10.92 -12.53 -1.98
CA THR A 370 9.79 -11.65 -1.63
C THR A 370 8.47 -12.41 -1.74
N ASN A 371 7.59 -12.16 -0.78
CA ASN A 371 6.25 -12.76 -0.78
C ASN A 371 5.42 -12.29 -1.99
N GLU A 372 5.65 -11.07 -2.47
CA GLU A 372 5.02 -10.50 -3.66
C GLU A 372 5.43 -11.23 -4.97
N GLU A 373 6.62 -11.83 -5.00
CA GLU A 373 7.12 -12.54 -6.18
C GLU A 373 6.80 -14.05 -6.15
N VAL A 374 6.91 -14.67 -4.98
CA VAL A 374 6.81 -16.13 -4.83
C VAL A 374 5.45 -16.57 -4.30
N GLY A 375 4.77 -15.72 -3.53
CA GLY A 375 3.54 -16.10 -2.84
C GLY A 375 3.79 -16.99 -1.62
N THR A 376 2.70 -17.54 -1.07
CA THR A 376 2.72 -18.51 0.03
C THR A 376 2.52 -19.92 -0.50
N ILE A 377 3.56 -20.74 -0.38
CA ILE A 377 3.52 -22.14 -0.80
C ILE A 377 2.68 -22.93 0.23
N PRO A 378 1.65 -23.70 -0.21
CA PRO A 378 0.84 -24.49 0.72
C PRO A 378 1.62 -25.66 1.32
N ALA A 379 1.27 -26.04 2.57
CA ALA A 379 1.85 -27.20 3.22
C ALA A 379 1.43 -28.53 2.53
N ILE A 380 0.20 -28.57 2.00
CA ILE A 380 -0.32 -29.69 1.22
C ILE A 380 -0.70 -29.16 -0.18
N LYS A 381 0.03 -29.61 -1.20
CA LYS A 381 -0.27 -29.26 -2.60
C LYS A 381 -1.45 -30.09 -3.10
N LEU A 382 -2.48 -29.42 -3.58
CA LEU A 382 -3.63 -29.97 -4.27
C LEU A 382 -4.03 -29.03 -5.40
N ASP A 383 -4.45 -29.60 -6.52
CA ASP A 383 -4.99 -28.79 -7.64
C ASP A 383 -6.30 -28.12 -7.27
N ASP A 384 -6.46 -26.87 -7.67
CA ASP A 384 -7.69 -26.10 -7.45
C ASP A 384 -8.81 -26.62 -8.37
N ASN A 385 -9.71 -27.37 -7.77
CA ASN A 385 -10.89 -27.91 -8.47
C ASN A 385 -12.09 -28.05 -7.52
N SER A 386 -13.25 -28.40 -8.07
CA SER A 386 -14.50 -28.58 -7.31
C SER A 386 -14.47 -29.71 -6.28
N GLU A 387 -13.57 -30.67 -6.42
CA GLU A 387 -13.44 -31.84 -5.55
C GLU A 387 -12.38 -31.67 -4.46
N ILE A 388 -11.71 -30.51 -4.35
CA ILE A 388 -10.57 -30.27 -3.44
C ILE A 388 -10.90 -30.62 -1.98
N VAL A 389 -12.11 -30.31 -1.51
CA VAL A 389 -12.55 -30.62 -0.14
C VAL A 389 -12.63 -32.13 0.09
N LYS A 390 -13.19 -32.87 -0.86
CA LYS A 390 -13.27 -34.34 -0.78
C LYS A 390 -11.89 -34.97 -0.84
N LEU A 391 -11.02 -34.47 -1.73
CA LEU A 391 -9.63 -34.91 -1.85
C LEU A 391 -8.86 -34.64 -0.55
N LEU A 392 -9.02 -33.47 0.04
CA LEU A 392 -8.43 -33.15 1.34
C LEU A 392 -8.93 -34.11 2.41
N LEU A 393 -10.24 -34.28 2.57
CA LEU A 393 -10.81 -35.16 3.58
C LEU A 393 -10.36 -36.61 3.42
N SER A 394 -10.17 -37.10 2.19
CA SER A 394 -9.64 -38.45 1.95
C SER A 394 -8.18 -38.63 2.37
N ARG A 395 -7.41 -37.56 2.45
CA ARG A 395 -5.97 -37.58 2.86
C ARG A 395 -5.73 -37.42 4.36
N ILE A 396 -6.68 -36.78 5.07
CA ILE A 396 -6.53 -36.40 6.48
C ILE A 396 -7.40 -37.22 7.42
N ASN A 397 -8.14 -38.22 6.92
CA ASN A 397 -8.93 -39.17 7.68
C ASN A 397 -8.14 -40.40 8.17
#